data_14d524bfbbf5b020760d587a1ffe60df
#
_entry.id   14d524bfbbf5b020760d587a1ffe60df
#
_cell.length_a   1.000
_cell.length_b   1.000
_cell.length_c   1.000
_cell.angle_alpha   90.00
_cell.angle_beta   90.00
_cell.angle_gamma   90.00
#
_symmetry.space_group_name_H-M   'P 1'
#
loop_
_entity.id
_entity.type
_entity.pdbx_description
1 polymer ?
#
loop_
_entity_poly.entity_id
_entity_poly.type
_entity_poly.pdbx_seq_one_letter_code
_entity_poly.pdbx_strand_id
1 'polypeptide(L)'
;VVVREAVCRALGETPALACDLTVDEKAKLAAAIDELKAEHANGGPPTAGRLPQPDGVAKPVEFSFFVPQQYGSAALLTQYPSYSELLEDYYATKDRAERLRQKSRELYKAVHNMHDRAVRKQAARREELAQSSKADTLRLHGELLQANLWAVHKGDRQVTVQNYYTGEDVTIKLDPRFGPNENAQKYFRDYKKKQTAHAMLQKLLVEGEAEIEYLATVMYEVESAPGEAALNEIRAELKSQGYLKYYKQRDRKQKPADFLRYMSGDGFEILVGRNNLQNDKLTLHTARGKDLWFHVQKAPGSHCVVMSRGEDIPDTTKQEAAELAVLHSSQNGGAKVAVDTTEVKNIWKANGAKPGMVLYEVYTTVYVTPRE
;
A
#
# COMPACT_ATOMS: atom_id res chain seq x y z
N VAL A 1 -20.70 -25.34 17.99
CA VAL A 1 -21.87 -24.47 18.02
C VAL A 1 -22.75 -24.85 19.23
N VAL A 2 -23.46 -25.98 19.22
CA VAL A 2 -24.42 -26.39 20.26
C VAL A 2 -23.81 -26.36 21.67
N VAL A 3 -22.60 -26.88 21.87
CA VAL A 3 -21.95 -26.90 23.20
C VAL A 3 -21.67 -25.48 23.71
N ARG A 4 -21.14 -24.60 22.84
CA ARG A 4 -20.88 -23.20 23.24
C ARG A 4 -22.14 -22.44 23.56
N GLU A 5 -23.21 -22.65 22.80
CA GLU A 5 -24.52 -22.07 23.06
C GLU A 5 -25.09 -22.55 24.39
N ALA A 6 -25.02 -23.85 24.68
CA ALA A 6 -25.50 -24.42 25.95
C ALA A 6 -24.72 -23.80 27.13
N VAL A 7 -23.40 -23.65 27.02
CA VAL A 7 -22.57 -23.00 28.06
C VAL A 7 -22.96 -21.53 28.20
N CYS A 8 -23.13 -20.81 27.10
CA CYS A 8 -23.55 -19.42 27.11
C CYS A 8 -24.91 -19.22 27.79
N ARG A 9 -25.91 -20.04 27.47
CA ARG A 9 -27.25 -19.99 28.11
C ARG A 9 -27.22 -20.32 29.60
N ALA A 10 -26.38 -21.31 29.99
CA ALA A 10 -26.29 -21.76 31.36
C ALA A 10 -25.43 -20.90 32.28
N LEU A 11 -24.29 -20.41 31.77
CA LEU A 11 -23.20 -19.84 32.58
C LEU A 11 -22.76 -18.43 32.12
N GLY A 12 -23.38 -17.92 31.04
CA GLY A 12 -22.96 -16.67 30.43
C GLY A 12 -21.65 -16.82 29.65
N GLU A 13 -20.84 -15.74 29.56
CA GLU A 13 -19.62 -15.70 28.74
C GLU A 13 -18.39 -16.34 29.40
N THR A 14 -18.49 -16.84 30.64
CA THR A 14 -17.33 -17.31 31.40
C THR A 14 -16.90 -18.70 30.93
N PRO A 15 -15.75 -18.90 30.32
CA PRO A 15 -15.24 -20.22 29.99
C PRO A 15 -14.89 -20.96 31.27
N ALA A 16 -15.54 -22.10 31.54
CA ALA A 16 -15.26 -22.99 32.66
C ALA A 16 -14.87 -24.38 32.18
N LEU A 17 -13.92 -25.02 32.88
CA LEU A 17 -13.63 -26.43 32.65
C LEU A 17 -14.76 -27.28 33.27
N ALA A 18 -15.17 -28.34 32.60
CA ALA A 18 -16.26 -29.20 33.08
C ALA A 18 -16.00 -29.82 34.48
N CYS A 19 -14.71 -29.97 34.86
CA CYS A 19 -14.29 -30.45 36.18
C CYS A 19 -14.54 -29.42 37.29
N ASP A 20 -14.52 -28.12 36.97
CA ASP A 20 -14.60 -27.03 37.93
C ASP A 20 -16.04 -26.56 38.18
N LEU A 21 -16.99 -27.09 37.43
CA LEU A 21 -18.41 -26.75 37.56
C LEU A 21 -19.00 -27.27 38.88
N THR A 22 -19.70 -26.41 39.54
CA THR A 22 -20.49 -26.75 40.75
C THR A 22 -21.68 -27.62 40.36
N VAL A 23 -22.33 -28.25 41.34
CA VAL A 23 -23.54 -29.10 41.14
C VAL A 23 -24.66 -28.26 40.48
N ASP A 24 -24.80 -27.04 40.89
CA ASP A 24 -25.83 -26.08 40.43
C ASP A 24 -25.59 -25.71 38.96
N GLU A 25 -24.33 -25.42 38.60
CA GLU A 25 -23.92 -25.08 37.25
C GLU A 25 -24.07 -26.27 36.29
N LYS A 26 -23.80 -27.48 36.76
CA LYS A 26 -24.06 -28.71 35.99
C LYS A 26 -25.55 -28.91 35.74
N ALA A 27 -26.39 -28.60 36.74
CA ALA A 27 -27.87 -28.69 36.57
C ALA A 27 -28.36 -27.63 35.55
N LYS A 28 -27.87 -26.38 35.59
CA LYS A 28 -28.18 -25.34 34.60
C LYS A 28 -27.75 -25.73 33.21
N LEU A 29 -26.54 -26.32 33.07
CA LEU A 29 -26.04 -26.76 31.77
C LEU A 29 -26.88 -27.92 31.20
N ALA A 30 -27.29 -28.86 32.05
CA ALA A 30 -28.20 -29.94 31.64
C ALA A 30 -29.55 -29.39 31.13
N ALA A 31 -30.13 -28.44 31.85
CA ALA A 31 -31.40 -27.80 31.48
C ALA A 31 -31.25 -27.06 30.12
N ALA A 32 -30.16 -26.30 29.91
CA ALA A 32 -29.90 -25.61 28.64
C ALA A 32 -29.70 -26.60 27.46
N ILE A 33 -29.08 -27.74 27.69
CA ILE A 33 -28.96 -28.80 26.69
C ILE A 33 -30.32 -29.40 26.35
N ASP A 34 -31.20 -29.66 27.33
CA ASP A 34 -32.52 -30.21 27.11
C ASP A 34 -33.44 -29.20 26.40
N GLU A 35 -33.30 -27.91 26.67
CA GLU A 35 -33.95 -26.83 25.92
C GLU A 35 -33.55 -26.85 24.45
N LEU A 36 -32.24 -26.92 24.15
CA LEU A 36 -31.73 -27.00 22.78
C LEU A 36 -32.22 -28.28 22.05
N LYS A 37 -32.31 -29.41 22.73
CA LYS A 37 -32.89 -30.63 22.17
C LYS A 37 -34.36 -30.45 21.82
N ALA A 38 -35.14 -29.79 22.70
CA ALA A 38 -36.54 -29.50 22.44
C ALA A 38 -36.72 -28.55 21.26
N GLU A 39 -35.90 -27.48 21.17
CA GLU A 39 -35.88 -26.58 20.00
C GLU A 39 -35.61 -27.36 18.70
N HIS A 40 -34.60 -28.26 18.71
CA HIS A 40 -34.31 -29.12 17.55
C HIS A 40 -35.52 -30.04 17.19
N ALA A 41 -36.11 -30.71 18.16
CA ALA A 41 -37.23 -31.62 17.95
C ALA A 41 -38.46 -30.89 17.39
N ASN A 42 -38.68 -29.64 17.78
CA ASN A 42 -39.79 -28.79 17.34
C ASN A 42 -39.50 -28.06 16.00
N GLY A 43 -38.38 -28.35 15.32
CA GLY A 43 -38.04 -27.70 14.08
C GLY A 43 -37.68 -26.22 14.26
N GLY A 44 -36.76 -25.93 15.17
CA GLY A 44 -36.32 -24.57 15.47
C GLY A 44 -35.87 -23.72 14.26
N PRO A 45 -35.88 -22.40 14.38
CA PRO A 45 -35.74 -21.51 13.23
C PRO A 45 -34.36 -21.62 12.56
N PRO A 46 -34.32 -21.86 11.24
CA PRO A 46 -33.04 -21.82 10.50
C PRO A 46 -32.41 -20.44 10.62
N THR A 47 -31.29 -20.34 11.32
CA THR A 47 -30.65 -19.06 11.63
C THR A 47 -29.18 -19.08 11.18
N ALA A 48 -28.75 -18.06 10.44
CA ALA A 48 -27.34 -17.82 10.12
C ALA A 48 -26.80 -16.63 10.90
N GLY A 49 -25.59 -16.81 11.46
CA GLY A 49 -24.85 -15.77 12.15
C GLY A 49 -23.71 -15.24 11.27
N ARG A 50 -23.56 -13.91 11.21
CA ARG A 50 -22.49 -13.21 10.50
C ARG A 50 -21.85 -12.18 11.40
N LEU A 51 -20.52 -12.10 11.40
CA LEU A 51 -19.81 -11.05 12.11
C LEU A 51 -19.47 -9.90 11.16
N PRO A 52 -19.80 -8.65 11.52
CA PRO A 52 -19.36 -7.48 10.78
C PRO A 52 -17.82 -7.48 10.68
N GLN A 53 -17.31 -7.10 9.52
CA GLN A 53 -15.88 -6.89 9.31
C GLN A 53 -15.63 -5.42 9.00
N PRO A 54 -14.42 -4.89 9.27
CA PRO A 54 -14.06 -3.51 8.95
C PRO A 54 -14.21 -3.16 7.47
N ASP A 55 -14.14 -4.16 6.58
CA ASP A 55 -14.32 -4.03 5.13
C ASP A 55 -15.80 -3.91 4.70
N GLY A 56 -16.74 -3.90 5.66
CA GLY A 56 -18.19 -3.82 5.44
C GLY A 56 -18.83 -5.13 4.95
N VAL A 57 -18.06 -6.20 4.76
CA VAL A 57 -18.56 -7.51 4.35
C VAL A 57 -18.75 -8.40 5.58
N ALA A 58 -19.99 -8.70 5.96
CA ALA A 58 -20.24 -9.54 7.11
C ALA A 58 -19.78 -10.99 6.84
N LYS A 59 -18.84 -11.47 7.66
CA LYS A 59 -18.28 -12.82 7.55
C LYS A 59 -19.26 -13.86 8.11
N PRO A 60 -19.69 -14.86 7.31
CA PRO A 60 -20.50 -15.95 7.83
C PRO A 60 -19.70 -16.76 8.86
N VAL A 61 -20.26 -16.95 10.04
CA VAL A 61 -19.60 -17.64 11.16
C VAL A 61 -20.18 -19.04 11.31
N GLU A 62 -21.50 -19.13 11.42
CA GLU A 62 -22.19 -20.40 11.63
C GLU A 62 -23.64 -20.35 11.17
N PHE A 63 -24.27 -21.51 11.12
CA PHE A 63 -25.70 -21.67 11.02
C PHE A 63 -26.21 -22.67 12.07
N SER A 64 -27.43 -22.51 12.48
CA SER A 64 -28.03 -23.30 13.57
C SER A 64 -29.54 -23.46 13.39
N PHE A 65 -30.11 -24.36 14.18
CA PHE A 65 -31.57 -24.58 14.34
C PHE A 65 -32.14 -23.78 15.52
N PHE A 66 -31.38 -22.85 16.07
CA PHE A 66 -31.74 -21.95 17.15
C PHE A 66 -31.19 -20.57 16.88
N VAL A 67 -31.65 -19.56 17.61
CA VAL A 67 -31.11 -18.21 17.58
C VAL A 67 -29.89 -18.17 18.50
N PRO A 68 -28.66 -18.06 17.97
CA PRO A 68 -27.44 -18.07 18.79
C PRO A 68 -27.36 -16.86 19.71
N GLN A 69 -27.15 -17.09 21.01
CA GLN A 69 -26.92 -16.05 22.04
C GLN A 69 -25.42 -15.82 22.29
N GLN A 70 -24.58 -16.80 21.96
CA GLN A 70 -23.13 -16.79 22.22
C GLN A 70 -22.32 -15.65 21.59
N TYR A 71 -22.93 -14.90 20.67
CA TYR A 71 -22.29 -13.74 20.02
C TYR A 71 -22.82 -12.40 20.53
N GLY A 72 -23.83 -12.41 21.42
CA GLY A 72 -24.47 -11.20 21.91
C GLY A 72 -24.91 -10.27 20.77
N SER A 73 -24.63 -8.98 20.92
CA SER A 73 -24.90 -7.96 19.89
C SER A 73 -23.83 -7.90 18.78
N ALA A 74 -22.76 -8.67 18.87
CA ALA A 74 -21.67 -8.62 17.92
C ALA A 74 -22.00 -9.29 16.57
N ALA A 75 -22.97 -10.21 16.54
CA ALA A 75 -23.36 -10.91 15.32
C ALA A 75 -24.66 -10.38 14.73
N LEU A 76 -24.66 -10.28 13.40
CA LEU A 76 -25.89 -10.10 12.61
C LEU A 76 -26.56 -11.48 12.42
N LEU A 77 -27.71 -11.67 13.02
CA LEU A 77 -28.50 -12.90 12.91
C LEU A 77 -29.60 -12.74 11.85
N THR A 78 -29.66 -13.70 10.95
CA THR A 78 -30.68 -13.74 9.89
C THR A 78 -31.42 -15.08 9.97
N GLN A 79 -32.74 -15.05 10.10
CA GLN A 79 -33.61 -16.23 10.05
C GLN A 79 -34.08 -16.45 8.61
N TYR A 80 -34.23 -17.72 8.22
CA TYR A 80 -34.63 -18.14 6.89
C TYR A 80 -35.90 -18.95 6.93
N PRO A 81 -36.70 -18.94 5.84
CA PRO A 81 -37.94 -19.75 5.75
C PRO A 81 -37.65 -21.24 5.73
N SER A 82 -36.48 -21.65 5.24
CA SER A 82 -36.10 -23.07 5.16
C SER A 82 -34.58 -23.25 5.34
N TYR A 83 -34.18 -24.47 5.72
CA TYR A 83 -32.75 -24.84 5.78
C TYR A 83 -32.09 -24.85 4.41
N SER A 84 -32.83 -25.16 3.35
CA SER A 84 -32.29 -25.14 1.98
C SER A 84 -31.84 -23.73 1.59
N GLU A 85 -32.68 -22.73 1.81
CA GLU A 85 -32.35 -21.32 1.52
C GLU A 85 -31.21 -20.82 2.42
N LEU A 86 -31.24 -21.20 3.72
CA LEU A 86 -30.16 -20.87 4.64
C LEU A 86 -28.80 -21.42 4.15
N LEU A 87 -28.76 -22.72 3.81
CA LEU A 87 -27.52 -23.37 3.37
C LEU A 87 -27.01 -22.80 2.06
N GLU A 88 -27.92 -22.55 1.10
CA GLU A 88 -27.56 -21.94 -0.18
C GLU A 88 -26.91 -20.57 0.03
N ASP A 89 -27.56 -19.68 0.80
CA ASP A 89 -27.04 -18.34 1.05
C ASP A 89 -25.76 -18.37 1.90
N TYR A 90 -25.72 -19.22 2.94
CA TYR A 90 -24.53 -19.35 3.80
C TYR A 90 -23.29 -19.81 3.02
N TYR A 91 -23.41 -20.90 2.25
CA TYR A 91 -22.27 -21.41 1.48
C TYR A 91 -21.92 -20.53 0.29
N ALA A 92 -22.88 -19.92 -0.40
CA ALA A 92 -22.62 -18.95 -1.46
C ALA A 92 -21.86 -17.73 -0.94
N THR A 93 -22.24 -17.24 0.25
CA THR A 93 -21.55 -16.11 0.89
C THR A 93 -20.16 -16.50 1.36
N LYS A 94 -20.00 -17.68 1.96
CA LYS A 94 -18.72 -18.23 2.41
C LYS A 94 -17.76 -18.43 1.25
N ASP A 95 -18.21 -19.05 0.18
CA ASP A 95 -17.42 -19.27 -1.04
C ASP A 95 -16.97 -17.96 -1.68
N ARG A 96 -17.87 -16.96 -1.71
CA ARG A 96 -17.54 -15.63 -2.24
C ARG A 96 -16.47 -14.95 -1.41
N ALA A 97 -16.58 -14.99 -0.09
CA ALA A 97 -15.60 -14.42 0.82
C ALA A 97 -14.24 -15.13 0.71
N GLU A 98 -14.24 -16.46 0.59
CA GLU A 98 -13.02 -17.26 0.46
C GLU A 98 -12.30 -17.00 -0.88
N ARG A 99 -13.05 -16.96 -1.98
CA ARG A 99 -12.53 -16.59 -3.31
C ARG A 99 -11.94 -15.18 -3.33
N LEU A 100 -12.61 -14.21 -2.70
CA LEU A 100 -12.12 -12.84 -2.57
C LEU A 100 -10.77 -12.82 -1.82
N ARG A 101 -10.72 -13.49 -0.67
CA ARG A 101 -9.51 -13.59 0.15
C ARG A 101 -8.35 -14.25 -0.60
N GLN A 102 -8.63 -15.32 -1.35
CA GLN A 102 -7.60 -15.97 -2.17
C GLN A 102 -7.08 -15.04 -3.26
N LYS A 103 -7.99 -14.39 -4.02
CA LYS A 103 -7.62 -13.43 -5.09
C LYS A 103 -6.83 -12.24 -4.55
N SER A 104 -7.21 -11.70 -3.38
CA SER A 104 -6.48 -10.63 -2.70
C SER A 104 -5.08 -11.08 -2.33
N ARG A 105 -4.92 -12.26 -1.70
CA ARG A 105 -3.62 -12.81 -1.31
C ARG A 105 -2.69 -13.05 -2.50
N GLU A 106 -3.22 -13.58 -3.60
CA GLU A 106 -2.43 -13.82 -4.82
C GLU A 106 -1.93 -12.50 -5.42
N LEU A 107 -2.81 -11.50 -5.50
CA LEU A 107 -2.46 -10.18 -6.02
C LEU A 107 -1.46 -9.47 -5.12
N TYR A 108 -1.70 -9.48 -3.81
CA TYR A 108 -0.78 -8.91 -2.82
C TYR A 108 0.61 -9.54 -2.93
N LYS A 109 0.70 -10.87 -2.96
CA LYS A 109 1.98 -11.57 -3.12
C LYS A 109 2.69 -11.19 -4.42
N ALA A 110 1.95 -11.02 -5.51
CA ALA A 110 2.53 -10.59 -6.78
C ALA A 110 3.11 -9.17 -6.68
N VAL A 111 2.35 -8.23 -6.12
CA VAL A 111 2.80 -6.83 -5.95
C VAL A 111 3.96 -6.73 -4.95
N HIS A 112 3.90 -7.45 -3.84
CA HIS A 112 4.98 -7.52 -2.85
C HIS A 112 6.29 -8.01 -3.48
N ASN A 113 6.24 -9.05 -4.30
CA ASN A 113 7.43 -9.52 -5.01
C ASN A 113 8.00 -8.47 -5.99
N MET A 114 7.14 -7.65 -6.60
CA MET A 114 7.56 -6.55 -7.47
C MET A 114 8.22 -5.43 -6.64
N HIS A 115 7.60 -5.06 -5.53
CA HIS A 115 8.12 -4.08 -4.59
C HIS A 115 9.51 -4.50 -4.06
N ASP A 116 9.66 -5.73 -3.56
CA ASP A 116 10.94 -6.23 -3.07
C ASP A 116 12.04 -6.25 -4.14
N ARG A 117 11.65 -6.54 -5.38
CA ARG A 117 12.57 -6.46 -6.51
C ARG A 117 13.00 -5.02 -6.78
N ALA A 118 12.08 -4.06 -6.72
CA ALA A 118 12.37 -2.64 -6.89
C ALA A 118 13.31 -2.14 -5.77
N VAL A 119 13.04 -2.50 -4.52
CA VAL A 119 13.90 -2.16 -3.35
C VAL A 119 15.32 -2.70 -3.52
N ARG A 120 15.47 -3.98 -3.88
CA ARG A 120 16.80 -4.59 -4.12
C ARG A 120 17.54 -3.92 -5.26
N LYS A 121 16.85 -3.61 -6.35
CA LYS A 121 17.42 -2.88 -7.49
C LYS A 121 17.88 -1.48 -7.10
N GLN A 122 17.11 -0.81 -6.25
CA GLN A 122 17.44 0.53 -5.75
C GLN A 122 18.68 0.50 -4.83
N ALA A 123 18.79 -0.50 -3.96
CA ALA A 123 19.97 -0.71 -3.12
C ALA A 123 21.24 -0.91 -3.96
N ALA A 124 21.16 -1.78 -4.98
CA ALA A 124 22.29 -2.01 -5.89
C ALA A 124 22.71 -0.74 -6.65
N ARG A 125 21.76 0.08 -7.10
CA ARG A 125 22.04 1.36 -7.76
C ARG A 125 22.71 2.37 -6.83
N ARG A 126 22.31 2.44 -5.56
CA ARG A 126 22.96 3.29 -4.54
C ARG A 126 24.39 2.86 -4.30
N GLU A 127 24.65 1.56 -4.22
CA GLU A 127 25.99 1.03 -4.08
C GLU A 127 26.86 1.36 -5.31
N GLU A 128 26.34 1.15 -6.52
CA GLU A 128 27.04 1.50 -7.76
C GLU A 128 27.35 3.02 -7.85
N LEU A 129 26.40 3.86 -7.42
CA LEU A 129 26.60 5.30 -7.35
C LEU A 129 27.73 5.67 -6.38
N ALA A 130 27.76 5.05 -5.20
CA ALA A 130 28.83 5.28 -4.21
C ALA A 130 30.21 4.86 -4.75
N GLN A 131 30.27 3.78 -5.53
CA GLN A 131 31.51 3.36 -6.19
C GLN A 131 31.93 4.25 -7.37
N SER A 132 31.00 5.03 -7.92
CA SER A 132 31.29 5.93 -9.05
C SER A 132 32.08 7.19 -8.65
N SER A 133 32.21 7.50 -7.35
CA SER A 133 32.98 8.65 -6.82
C SER A 133 34.47 8.60 -7.16
N LYS A 134 34.98 7.46 -7.64
CA LYS A 134 36.37 7.32 -8.14
C LYS A 134 36.61 7.92 -9.56
N ALA A 135 35.61 8.59 -10.13
CA ALA A 135 35.72 9.19 -11.45
C ALA A 135 36.80 10.30 -11.48
N ASP A 136 36.88 11.13 -10.43
CA ASP A 136 37.86 12.22 -10.35
C ASP A 136 39.30 11.72 -10.35
N THR A 137 39.58 10.56 -9.76
CA THR A 137 40.88 9.92 -9.83
C THR A 137 41.26 9.54 -11.27
N LEU A 138 40.30 9.08 -12.09
CA LEU A 138 40.55 8.77 -13.50
C LEU A 138 40.88 10.04 -14.31
N ARG A 139 40.18 11.14 -14.02
CA ARG A 139 40.45 12.44 -14.63
C ARG A 139 41.85 12.90 -14.26
N LEU A 140 42.18 12.88 -12.97
CA LEU A 140 43.50 13.26 -12.46
C LEU A 140 44.60 12.42 -13.11
N HIS A 141 44.47 11.10 -13.18
CA HIS A 141 45.44 10.24 -13.84
C HIS A 141 45.60 10.57 -15.33
N GLY A 142 44.51 10.90 -16.03
CA GLY A 142 44.53 11.32 -17.41
C GLY A 142 45.30 12.65 -17.60
N GLU A 143 45.06 13.66 -16.74
CA GLU A 143 45.74 14.96 -16.73
C GLU A 143 47.23 14.82 -16.42
N LEU A 144 47.58 14.04 -15.39
CA LEU A 144 48.95 13.78 -15.01
C LEU A 144 49.75 13.06 -16.11
N LEU A 145 49.13 12.07 -16.76
CA LEU A 145 49.76 11.39 -17.92
C LEU A 145 49.94 12.33 -19.08
N GLN A 146 48.95 13.18 -19.38
CA GLN A 146 49.03 14.13 -20.49
C GLN A 146 50.13 15.19 -20.26
N ALA A 147 50.33 15.62 -19.02
CA ALA A 147 51.40 16.53 -18.65
C ALA A 147 52.79 15.88 -18.67
N ASN A 148 52.88 14.55 -18.53
CA ASN A 148 54.14 13.81 -18.40
C ASN A 148 54.32 12.74 -19.50
N LEU A 149 53.84 12.98 -20.72
CA LEU A 149 53.94 12.03 -21.84
C LEU A 149 55.39 11.59 -22.13
N TRP A 150 56.33 12.44 -21.87
CA TRP A 150 57.77 12.19 -22.03
C TRP A 150 58.33 11.13 -21.08
N ALA A 151 57.67 10.93 -19.92
CA ALA A 151 58.10 9.96 -18.90
C ALA A 151 57.53 8.55 -19.13
N VAL A 152 56.68 8.36 -20.13
CA VAL A 152 55.97 7.10 -20.42
C VAL A 152 56.46 6.52 -21.76
N HIS A 153 56.74 5.22 -21.75
CA HIS A 153 57.13 4.50 -22.99
C HIS A 153 56.13 3.37 -23.27
N LYS A 154 56.03 2.99 -24.54
CA LYS A 154 55.23 1.84 -24.94
C LYS A 154 55.83 0.57 -24.33
N GLY A 155 55.01 -0.19 -23.62
CA GLY A 155 55.43 -1.39 -22.89
C GLY A 155 55.45 -1.20 -21.38
N ASP A 156 55.42 0.03 -20.88
CA ASP A 156 55.38 0.32 -19.46
C ASP A 156 54.07 -0.12 -18.84
N ARG A 157 54.13 -0.69 -17.62
CA ARG A 157 52.96 -1.15 -16.85
C ARG A 157 52.47 -0.12 -15.85
N GLN A 158 53.33 0.80 -15.46
CA GLN A 158 53.04 1.89 -14.53
C GLN A 158 54.06 3.03 -14.71
N VAL A 159 53.70 4.21 -14.28
CA VAL A 159 54.56 5.36 -14.18
C VAL A 159 54.29 6.08 -12.86
N THR A 160 55.34 6.60 -12.21
CA THR A 160 55.18 7.47 -11.03
C THR A 160 55.51 8.91 -11.46
N VAL A 161 54.54 9.79 -11.24
CA VAL A 161 54.65 11.21 -11.60
C VAL A 161 54.19 12.07 -10.42
N GLN A 162 54.72 13.26 -10.30
CA GLN A 162 54.31 14.20 -9.26
C GLN A 162 52.94 14.81 -9.58
N ASN A 163 52.06 14.76 -8.62
CA ASN A 163 50.77 15.45 -8.69
C ASN A 163 51.00 16.95 -8.44
N TYR A 164 50.88 17.74 -9.46
CA TYR A 164 51.13 19.20 -9.37
C TYR A 164 50.06 19.95 -8.57
N TYR A 165 48.96 19.33 -8.17
CA TYR A 165 47.97 19.91 -7.26
C TYR A 165 48.31 19.71 -5.78
N THR A 166 48.95 18.59 -5.41
CA THR A 166 49.22 18.24 -4.01
C THR A 166 50.74 18.19 -3.70
N GLY A 167 51.57 18.10 -4.72
CA GLY A 167 53.02 17.90 -4.58
C GLY A 167 53.45 16.47 -4.28
N GLU A 168 52.49 15.53 -4.12
CA GLU A 168 52.78 14.14 -3.81
C GLU A 168 53.00 13.30 -5.07
N ASP A 169 53.77 12.22 -4.95
CA ASP A 169 54.01 11.29 -6.03
C ASP A 169 52.82 10.33 -6.20
N VAL A 170 52.29 10.20 -7.42
CA VAL A 170 51.20 9.32 -7.78
C VAL A 170 51.68 8.26 -8.78
N THR A 171 51.44 6.97 -8.45
CA THR A 171 51.71 5.86 -9.34
C THR A 171 50.48 5.52 -10.16
N ILE A 172 50.58 5.67 -11.48
CA ILE A 172 49.51 5.46 -12.44
C ILE A 172 49.73 4.15 -13.20
N LYS A 173 48.73 3.28 -13.23
CA LYS A 173 48.78 2.03 -13.99
C LYS A 173 48.58 2.29 -15.48
N LEU A 174 49.38 1.62 -16.30
CA LEU A 174 49.38 1.75 -17.76
C LEU A 174 49.00 0.40 -18.41
N ASP A 175 48.43 0.48 -19.59
CA ASP A 175 48.25 -0.69 -20.46
C ASP A 175 49.43 -0.77 -21.41
N PRO A 176 50.29 -1.80 -21.29
CA PRO A 176 51.54 -1.88 -22.07
C PRO A 176 51.33 -2.01 -23.59
N ARG A 177 50.10 -2.32 -24.00
CA ARG A 177 49.74 -2.38 -25.44
C ARG A 177 49.61 -1.01 -26.07
N PHE A 178 49.35 0.02 -25.27
CA PHE A 178 49.09 1.37 -25.69
C PHE A 178 50.33 2.28 -25.54
N GLY A 179 50.46 3.25 -26.40
CA GLY A 179 51.42 4.32 -26.24
C GLY A 179 51.02 5.34 -25.16
N PRO A 180 51.91 6.33 -24.85
CA PRO A 180 51.65 7.32 -23.80
C PRO A 180 50.29 8.06 -23.97
N ASN A 181 50.08 8.58 -25.17
CA ASN A 181 48.88 9.35 -25.50
C ASN A 181 47.59 8.47 -25.47
N GLU A 182 47.70 7.24 -25.92
CA GLU A 182 46.57 6.30 -25.92
C GLU A 182 46.15 5.91 -24.50
N ASN A 183 47.12 5.75 -23.57
CA ASN A 183 46.88 5.53 -22.16
C ASN A 183 46.17 6.74 -21.52
N ALA A 184 46.62 7.95 -21.74
CA ALA A 184 45.98 9.17 -21.28
C ALA A 184 44.54 9.28 -21.80
N GLN A 185 44.32 9.06 -23.11
CA GLN A 185 42.98 9.04 -23.71
C GLN A 185 42.10 7.94 -23.16
N LYS A 186 42.65 6.78 -22.78
CA LYS A 186 41.88 5.69 -22.12
C LYS A 186 41.32 6.17 -20.79
N TYR A 187 42.15 6.84 -19.96
CA TYR A 187 41.69 7.40 -18.68
C TYR A 187 40.59 8.44 -18.86
N PHE A 188 40.68 9.34 -19.85
CA PHE A 188 39.62 10.29 -20.15
C PHE A 188 38.34 9.63 -20.68
N ARG A 189 38.45 8.60 -21.50
CA ARG A 189 37.27 7.82 -21.95
C ARG A 189 36.59 7.14 -20.78
N ASP A 190 37.36 6.53 -19.87
CA ASP A 190 36.83 5.86 -18.69
C ASP A 190 36.21 6.87 -17.72
N TYR A 191 36.79 8.04 -17.53
CA TYR A 191 36.21 9.16 -16.80
C TYR A 191 34.83 9.57 -17.38
N LYS A 192 34.80 9.87 -18.68
CA LYS A 192 33.54 10.28 -19.35
C LYS A 192 32.45 9.21 -19.26
N LYS A 193 32.83 7.94 -19.39
CA LYS A 193 31.92 6.81 -19.20
C LYS A 193 31.37 6.76 -17.77
N LYS A 194 32.22 6.94 -16.76
CA LYS A 194 31.82 7.00 -15.36
C LYS A 194 30.91 8.20 -15.06
N GLN A 195 31.23 9.37 -15.60
CA GLN A 195 30.39 10.56 -15.45
C GLN A 195 28.97 10.38 -16.04
N THR A 196 28.90 9.80 -17.25
CA THR A 196 27.62 9.50 -17.89
C THR A 196 26.82 8.47 -17.07
N ALA A 197 27.50 7.42 -16.57
CA ALA A 197 26.87 6.40 -15.71
C ALA A 197 26.36 7.02 -14.40
N HIS A 198 27.12 7.93 -13.78
CA HIS A 198 26.72 8.63 -12.56
C HIS A 198 25.43 9.44 -12.76
N ALA A 199 25.35 10.25 -13.82
CA ALA A 199 24.15 11.03 -14.14
C ALA A 199 22.93 10.13 -14.41
N MET A 200 23.16 9.02 -15.14
CA MET A 200 22.09 8.04 -15.38
C MET A 200 21.62 7.35 -14.11
N LEU A 201 22.54 6.97 -13.21
CA LEU A 201 22.20 6.36 -11.92
C LEU A 201 21.39 7.31 -11.03
N GLN A 202 21.75 8.60 -10.99
CA GLN A 202 20.96 9.59 -10.24
C GLN A 202 19.52 9.66 -10.74
N LYS A 203 19.33 9.71 -12.06
CA LYS A 203 17.97 9.67 -12.65
C LYS A 203 17.22 8.39 -12.30
N LEU A 204 17.89 7.23 -12.44
CA LEU A 204 17.29 5.92 -12.13
C LEU A 204 16.99 5.74 -10.64
N LEU A 205 17.70 6.45 -9.74
CA LEU A 205 17.40 6.45 -8.31
C LEU A 205 16.09 7.19 -8.02
N VAL A 206 15.87 8.34 -8.64
CA VAL A 206 14.60 9.09 -8.49
C VAL A 206 13.42 8.29 -9.04
N GLU A 207 13.56 7.73 -10.25
CA GLU A 207 12.52 6.89 -10.85
C GLU A 207 12.23 5.64 -10.01
N GLY A 208 13.28 5.03 -9.43
CA GLY A 208 13.13 3.84 -8.60
C GLY A 208 12.47 4.10 -7.26
N GLU A 209 12.69 5.25 -6.65
CA GLU A 209 12.00 5.67 -5.42
C GLU A 209 10.49 5.83 -5.67
N ALA A 210 10.14 6.54 -6.74
CA ALA A 210 8.74 6.69 -7.15
C ALA A 210 8.07 5.33 -7.48
N GLU A 211 8.82 4.37 -8.06
CA GLU A 211 8.32 3.02 -8.31
C GLU A 211 8.03 2.27 -7.01
N ILE A 212 8.91 2.37 -6.01
CA ILE A 212 8.75 1.73 -4.69
C ILE A 212 7.52 2.32 -3.97
N GLU A 213 7.40 3.63 -3.95
CA GLU A 213 6.26 4.34 -3.36
C GLU A 213 4.93 3.92 -4.01
N TYR A 214 4.88 3.91 -5.34
CA TYR A 214 3.71 3.47 -6.09
C TYR A 214 3.32 2.03 -5.74
N LEU A 215 4.27 1.09 -5.74
CA LEU A 215 3.98 -0.30 -5.42
C LEU A 215 3.51 -0.47 -3.95
N ALA A 216 4.04 0.32 -3.02
CA ALA A 216 3.57 0.35 -1.64
C ALA A 216 2.12 0.82 -1.53
N THR A 217 1.73 1.84 -2.31
CA THR A 217 0.33 2.31 -2.37
C THR A 217 -0.59 1.22 -2.93
N VAL A 218 -0.18 0.54 -4.00
CA VAL A 218 -0.96 -0.58 -4.57
C VAL A 218 -1.10 -1.74 -3.57
N MET A 219 -0.06 -2.05 -2.78
CA MET A 219 -0.16 -3.07 -1.72
C MET A 219 -1.25 -2.71 -0.70
N TYR A 220 -1.25 -1.47 -0.23
CA TYR A 220 -2.27 -0.96 0.67
C TYR A 220 -3.69 -1.05 0.05
N GLU A 221 -3.84 -0.66 -1.22
CA GLU A 221 -5.12 -0.75 -1.92
C GLU A 221 -5.64 -2.19 -2.05
N VAL A 222 -4.74 -3.17 -2.27
CA VAL A 222 -5.11 -4.59 -2.32
C VAL A 222 -5.58 -5.09 -0.94
N GLU A 223 -4.96 -4.64 0.14
CA GLU A 223 -5.36 -5.01 1.50
C GLU A 223 -6.70 -4.39 1.90
N SER A 224 -6.93 -3.14 1.52
CA SER A 224 -8.14 -2.39 1.85
C SER A 224 -9.29 -2.60 0.84
N ALA A 225 -9.10 -3.41 -0.20
CA ALA A 225 -10.09 -3.61 -1.26
C ALA A 225 -11.41 -4.22 -0.72
N PRO A 226 -12.56 -3.54 -0.82
CA PRO A 226 -13.81 -4.00 -0.22
C PRO A 226 -14.45 -5.17 -0.97
N GLY A 227 -13.94 -5.54 -2.15
CA GLY A 227 -14.52 -6.61 -2.93
C GLY A 227 -13.81 -6.90 -4.25
N GLU A 228 -14.34 -7.86 -4.99
CA GLU A 228 -13.74 -8.34 -6.25
C GLU A 228 -13.68 -7.24 -7.33
N ALA A 229 -14.65 -6.35 -7.37
CA ALA A 229 -14.66 -5.23 -8.32
C ALA A 229 -13.43 -4.32 -8.12
N ALA A 230 -13.12 -3.95 -6.87
CA ALA A 230 -11.95 -3.15 -6.53
C ALA A 230 -10.64 -3.86 -6.90
N LEU A 231 -10.51 -5.17 -6.60
CA LEU A 231 -9.34 -5.94 -7.01
C LEU A 231 -9.16 -6.01 -8.52
N ASN A 232 -10.25 -6.03 -9.28
CA ASN A 232 -10.21 -6.02 -10.75
C ASN A 232 -9.77 -4.65 -11.29
N GLU A 233 -10.18 -3.54 -10.67
CA GLU A 233 -9.69 -2.20 -11.00
C GLU A 233 -8.19 -2.08 -10.78
N ILE A 234 -7.69 -2.54 -9.61
CA ILE A 234 -6.24 -2.57 -9.30
C ILE A 234 -5.46 -3.43 -10.30
N ARG A 235 -6.00 -4.60 -10.68
CA ARG A 235 -5.38 -5.45 -11.72
C ARG A 235 -5.32 -4.76 -13.07
N ALA A 236 -6.38 -4.06 -13.45
CA ALA A 236 -6.43 -3.31 -14.71
C ALA A 236 -5.40 -2.18 -14.71
N GLU A 237 -5.24 -1.49 -13.59
CA GLU A 237 -4.20 -0.47 -13.39
C GLU A 237 -2.80 -1.07 -13.55
N LEU A 238 -2.46 -2.10 -12.78
CA LEU A 238 -1.15 -2.79 -12.86
C LEU A 238 -0.84 -3.30 -14.28
N LYS A 239 -1.86 -3.75 -15.00
CA LYS A 239 -1.74 -4.17 -16.39
C LYS A 239 -1.45 -2.99 -17.33
N SER A 240 -2.15 -1.85 -17.16
CA SER A 240 -1.91 -0.63 -17.94
C SER A 240 -0.52 -0.07 -17.71
N GLN A 241 0.03 -0.25 -16.49
CA GLN A 241 1.38 0.16 -16.10
C GLN A 241 2.46 -0.88 -16.47
N GLY A 242 2.09 -2.01 -17.09
CA GLY A 242 3.03 -3.03 -17.57
C GLY A 242 3.55 -4.00 -16.50
N TYR A 243 3.02 -3.97 -15.29
CA TYR A 243 3.43 -4.87 -14.21
C TYR A 243 2.85 -6.28 -14.34
N LEU A 244 1.65 -6.42 -14.90
CA LEU A 244 1.01 -7.69 -15.15
C LEU A 244 0.93 -7.99 -16.66
N LYS A 245 1.26 -9.24 -17.02
CA LYS A 245 1.08 -9.72 -18.41
C LYS A 245 -0.40 -9.88 -18.73
N TYR A 246 -0.73 -9.85 -20.00
CA TYR A 246 -2.09 -9.98 -20.50
C TYR A 246 -2.71 -11.30 -20.03
N TYR A 247 -3.70 -11.24 -19.12
CA TYR A 247 -4.52 -12.39 -18.79
C TYR A 247 -5.81 -12.31 -19.64
N LYS A 248 -6.11 -13.36 -20.42
CA LYS A 248 -7.32 -13.45 -21.24
C LYS A 248 -8.59 -13.68 -20.40
N GLN A 249 -8.82 -12.89 -19.39
CA GLN A 249 -10.11 -12.90 -18.73
C GLN A 249 -11.00 -11.93 -19.52
N ARG A 250 -12.16 -12.41 -20.00
CA ARG A 250 -13.22 -11.54 -20.56
C ARG A 250 -13.74 -10.68 -19.41
N ASP A 251 -13.03 -9.61 -19.11
CA ASP A 251 -13.48 -8.62 -18.15
C ASP A 251 -14.74 -7.97 -18.74
N ARG A 252 -15.91 -8.32 -18.20
CA ARG A 252 -17.08 -7.47 -18.38
C ARG A 252 -16.66 -6.10 -17.83
N LYS A 253 -16.72 -5.07 -18.68
CA LYS A 253 -16.52 -3.68 -18.25
C LYS A 253 -17.54 -3.36 -17.16
N GLN A 254 -17.16 -3.54 -15.93
CA GLN A 254 -17.93 -3.04 -14.78
C GLN A 254 -17.77 -1.52 -14.78
N LYS A 255 -18.86 -0.80 -14.48
CA LYS A 255 -18.74 0.64 -14.21
C LYS A 255 -17.81 0.82 -13.03
N PRO A 256 -16.81 1.72 -13.11
CA PRO A 256 -15.98 2.05 -11.96
C PRO A 256 -16.86 2.44 -10.77
N ALA A 257 -16.47 2.01 -9.58
CA ALA A 257 -17.14 2.44 -8.36
C ALA A 257 -17.02 3.97 -8.21
N ASP A 258 -18.03 4.60 -7.62
CA ASP A 258 -17.96 6.02 -7.27
C ASP A 258 -16.98 6.25 -6.11
N PHE A 259 -16.53 7.50 -5.95
CA PHE A 259 -15.76 7.92 -4.77
C PHE A 259 -16.51 7.58 -3.48
N LEU A 260 -15.78 7.41 -2.39
CA LEU A 260 -16.40 7.46 -1.06
C LEU A 260 -16.87 8.90 -0.81
N ARG A 261 -18.07 9.03 -0.26
CA ARG A 261 -18.70 10.34 0.01
C ARG A 261 -19.03 10.43 1.50
N TYR A 262 -18.56 11.51 2.10
CA TYR A 262 -18.84 11.88 3.48
C TYR A 262 -19.41 13.28 3.53
N MET A 263 -20.14 13.58 4.59
CA MET A 263 -20.61 14.93 4.87
C MET A 263 -20.01 15.37 6.19
N SER A 264 -19.38 16.54 6.20
CA SER A 264 -18.87 17.12 7.46
C SER A 264 -20.02 17.63 8.33
N GLY A 265 -19.74 17.84 9.61
CA GLY A 265 -20.69 18.46 10.54
C GLY A 265 -21.18 19.85 10.11
N ASP A 266 -20.37 20.56 9.31
CA ASP A 266 -20.70 21.88 8.75
C ASP A 266 -21.41 21.81 7.38
N GLY A 267 -21.71 20.60 6.86
CA GLY A 267 -22.44 20.38 5.61
C GLY A 267 -21.61 20.41 4.33
N PHE A 268 -20.28 20.34 4.43
CA PHE A 268 -19.40 20.20 3.26
C PHE A 268 -19.27 18.74 2.83
N GLU A 269 -19.30 18.52 1.52
CA GLU A 269 -19.05 17.20 0.94
C GLU A 269 -17.55 16.91 0.92
N ILE A 270 -17.18 15.72 1.43
CA ILE A 270 -15.81 15.22 1.44
C ILE A 270 -15.77 13.96 0.57
N LEU A 271 -14.93 13.99 -0.45
CA LEU A 271 -14.73 12.88 -1.38
C LEU A 271 -13.40 12.19 -1.10
N VAL A 272 -13.42 10.85 -1.10
CA VAL A 272 -12.21 10.04 -0.90
C VAL A 272 -12.05 9.04 -2.04
N GLY A 273 -10.88 8.98 -2.64
CA GLY A 273 -10.55 8.03 -3.69
C GLY A 273 -10.33 6.63 -3.12
N ARG A 274 -10.79 5.60 -3.82
CA ARG A 274 -10.69 4.19 -3.40
C ARG A 274 -9.41 3.50 -3.90
N ASN A 275 -8.79 4.07 -4.92
CA ASN A 275 -7.57 3.57 -5.57
C ASN A 275 -6.85 4.71 -6.30
N ASN A 276 -5.65 4.43 -6.79
CA ASN A 276 -4.80 5.41 -7.46
C ASN A 276 -5.45 6.07 -8.68
N LEU A 277 -6.23 5.32 -9.48
CA LEU A 277 -6.95 5.87 -10.62
C LEU A 277 -8.05 6.85 -10.16
N GLN A 278 -8.73 6.53 -9.07
CA GLN A 278 -9.72 7.41 -8.47
C GLN A 278 -9.07 8.62 -7.80
N ASN A 279 -7.92 8.45 -7.14
CA ASN A 279 -7.12 9.54 -6.59
C ASN A 279 -6.76 10.55 -7.67
N ASP A 280 -6.27 10.09 -8.82
CA ASP A 280 -6.01 10.94 -9.99
C ASP A 280 -7.28 11.64 -10.49
N LYS A 281 -8.35 10.88 -10.70
CA LYS A 281 -9.62 11.42 -11.19
C LYS A 281 -10.19 12.46 -10.23
N LEU A 282 -10.14 12.20 -8.94
CA LEU A 282 -10.61 13.12 -7.91
C LEU A 282 -9.83 14.43 -7.92
N THR A 283 -8.51 14.34 -7.82
CA THR A 283 -7.64 15.50 -7.63
C THR A 283 -7.45 16.33 -8.91
N LEU A 284 -7.29 15.65 -10.07
CA LEU A 284 -6.91 16.32 -11.31
C LEU A 284 -8.09 16.67 -12.22
N HIS A 285 -9.26 16.04 -12.04
CA HIS A 285 -10.39 16.18 -12.97
C HIS A 285 -11.72 16.53 -12.29
N THR A 286 -11.94 16.16 -11.02
CA THR A 286 -13.21 16.40 -10.32
C THR A 286 -13.15 17.64 -9.44
N ALA A 287 -12.11 17.71 -8.61
CA ALA A 287 -11.89 18.86 -7.72
C ALA A 287 -11.48 20.12 -8.49
N ARG A 288 -11.76 21.27 -7.91
CA ARG A 288 -11.52 22.61 -8.50
C ARG A 288 -10.59 23.43 -7.61
N GLY A 289 -10.03 24.48 -8.16
CA GLY A 289 -8.91 25.24 -7.62
C GLY A 289 -8.95 25.59 -6.14
N LYS A 290 -10.12 25.91 -5.57
CA LYS A 290 -10.29 26.27 -4.15
C LYS A 290 -10.67 25.11 -3.24
N ASP A 291 -10.93 23.92 -3.78
CA ASP A 291 -11.19 22.74 -2.97
C ASP A 291 -9.92 22.37 -2.20
N LEU A 292 -10.06 21.86 -0.99
CA LEU A 292 -8.92 21.45 -0.16
C LEU A 292 -8.66 19.97 -0.29
N TRP A 293 -7.42 19.65 -0.64
CA TRP A 293 -6.91 18.29 -0.71
C TRP A 293 -6.15 17.95 0.57
N PHE A 294 -6.27 16.70 1.00
CA PHE A 294 -5.60 16.12 2.17
C PHE A 294 -4.98 14.77 1.81
N HIS A 295 -3.79 14.51 2.33
CA HIS A 295 -3.12 13.22 2.21
C HIS A 295 -2.15 13.01 3.37
N VAL A 296 -2.02 11.77 3.82
CA VAL A 296 -1.06 11.39 4.86
C VAL A 296 0.37 11.52 4.34
N GLN A 297 1.23 12.19 5.11
CA GLN A 297 2.61 12.45 4.71
C GLN A 297 3.44 11.17 4.69
N LYS A 298 4.16 10.94 3.59
CA LYS A 298 5.13 9.83 3.44
C LYS A 298 4.57 8.43 3.71
N ALA A 299 3.29 8.21 3.51
CA ALA A 299 2.66 6.91 3.69
C ALA A 299 1.61 6.65 2.60
N PRO A 300 1.37 5.38 2.24
CA PRO A 300 0.27 5.00 1.36
C PRO A 300 -1.09 5.43 1.93
N GLY A 301 -1.93 6.03 1.09
CA GLY A 301 -3.26 6.49 1.48
C GLY A 301 -4.09 7.00 0.32
N SER A 302 -5.34 7.33 0.61
CA SER A 302 -6.27 7.91 -0.34
C SER A 302 -6.14 9.42 -0.41
N HIS A 303 -6.40 10.00 -1.58
CA HIS A 303 -6.65 11.43 -1.68
C HIS A 303 -8.03 11.73 -1.10
N CYS A 304 -8.08 12.67 -0.19
CA CYS A 304 -9.30 13.17 0.42
C CYS A 304 -9.49 14.64 0.00
N VAL A 305 -10.67 15.00 -0.51
CA VAL A 305 -10.92 16.35 -1.01
C VAL A 305 -12.21 16.88 -0.43
N VAL A 306 -12.13 18.06 0.19
CA VAL A 306 -13.31 18.85 0.63
C VAL A 306 -13.75 19.73 -0.52
N MET A 307 -15.00 19.59 -0.93
CA MET A 307 -15.61 20.38 -1.99
C MET A 307 -16.07 21.72 -1.44
N SER A 308 -15.30 22.78 -1.69
CA SER A 308 -15.53 24.14 -1.14
C SER A 308 -16.79 24.82 -1.66
N ARG A 309 -17.22 24.48 -2.88
CA ARG A 309 -18.31 25.15 -3.59
C ARG A 309 -18.14 26.68 -3.69
N GLY A 310 -16.92 27.17 -3.47
CA GLY A 310 -16.59 28.59 -3.47
C GLY A 310 -16.68 29.26 -2.10
N GLU A 311 -17.04 28.53 -1.06
CA GLU A 311 -17.13 28.99 0.32
C GLU A 311 -15.81 28.71 1.06
N ASP A 312 -15.58 29.44 2.16
CA ASP A 312 -14.45 29.18 3.05
C ASP A 312 -14.73 27.94 3.90
N ILE A 313 -13.79 27.00 3.93
CA ILE A 313 -13.93 25.74 4.63
C ILE A 313 -13.56 25.94 6.12
N PRO A 314 -14.48 25.64 7.06
CA PRO A 314 -14.23 25.75 8.49
C PRO A 314 -13.12 24.81 8.98
N ASP A 315 -12.46 25.15 10.08
CA ASP A 315 -11.38 24.34 10.66
C ASP A 315 -11.90 23.00 11.21
N THR A 316 -13.14 22.93 11.66
CA THR A 316 -13.85 21.68 12.03
C THR A 316 -13.93 20.72 10.84
N THR A 317 -14.36 21.19 9.67
CA THR A 317 -14.41 20.39 8.44
C THR A 317 -12.99 19.97 7.98
N LYS A 318 -12.00 20.86 8.11
CA LYS A 318 -10.59 20.52 7.79
C LYS A 318 -10.08 19.40 8.71
N GLN A 319 -10.44 19.45 9.99
CA GLN A 319 -10.07 18.40 10.94
C GLN A 319 -10.73 17.07 10.59
N GLU A 320 -12.03 17.06 10.29
CA GLU A 320 -12.75 15.85 9.86
C GLU A 320 -12.16 15.25 8.57
N ALA A 321 -11.82 16.09 7.60
CA ALA A 321 -11.18 15.64 6.36
C ALA A 321 -9.79 15.04 6.59
N ALA A 322 -9.01 15.61 7.50
CA ALA A 322 -7.71 15.08 7.87
C ALA A 322 -7.85 13.73 8.63
N GLU A 323 -8.86 13.58 9.50
CA GLU A 323 -9.19 12.32 10.15
C GLU A 323 -9.58 11.24 9.12
N LEU A 324 -10.39 11.59 8.12
CA LEU A 324 -10.74 10.70 7.01
C LEU A 324 -9.52 10.31 6.16
N ALA A 325 -8.59 11.23 5.91
CA ALA A 325 -7.36 10.92 5.20
C ALA A 325 -6.50 9.91 5.98
N VAL A 326 -6.44 10.00 7.31
CA VAL A 326 -5.76 9.03 8.16
C VAL A 326 -6.49 7.69 8.17
N LEU A 327 -7.82 7.69 8.32
CA LEU A 327 -8.65 6.48 8.30
C LEU A 327 -8.44 5.67 7.00
N HIS A 328 -8.29 6.36 5.86
CA HIS A 328 -8.05 5.76 4.56
C HIS A 328 -6.57 5.73 4.18
N SER A 329 -5.70 5.45 5.13
CA SER A 329 -4.25 5.31 4.93
C SER A 329 -3.68 4.11 5.68
N SER A 330 -2.45 3.75 5.34
CA SER A 330 -1.70 2.70 6.06
C SER A 330 -1.34 3.08 7.52
N GLN A 331 -1.63 4.32 7.94
CA GLN A 331 -1.34 4.83 9.28
C GLN A 331 -2.59 4.98 10.15
N ASN A 332 -3.68 4.33 9.82
CA ASN A 332 -4.97 4.47 10.53
C ASN A 332 -4.94 4.04 12.02
N GLY A 333 -3.90 3.32 12.47
CA GLY A 333 -3.68 2.96 13.88
C GLY A 333 -2.61 3.80 14.60
N GLY A 334 -2.09 4.87 13.96
CA GLY A 334 -1.04 5.70 14.51
C GLY A 334 -1.52 6.65 15.62
N ALA A 335 -0.67 6.92 16.64
CA ALA A 335 -1.05 7.82 17.75
C ALA A 335 -1.10 9.31 17.34
N LYS A 336 -0.28 9.71 16.35
CA LYS A 336 -0.23 11.10 15.83
C LYS A 336 0.29 11.05 14.40
N VAL A 337 -0.58 11.31 13.45
CA VAL A 337 -0.30 11.18 12.02
C VAL A 337 -0.23 12.55 11.36
N ALA A 338 0.82 12.80 10.58
CA ALA A 338 0.99 14.01 9.80
C ALA A 338 0.18 13.92 8.50
N VAL A 339 -0.69 14.90 8.27
CA VAL A 339 -1.53 15.05 7.07
C VAL A 339 -1.20 16.38 6.40
N ASP A 340 -0.79 16.32 5.15
CA ASP A 340 -0.58 17.53 4.35
C ASP A 340 -1.89 17.96 3.72
N THR A 341 -2.15 19.26 3.72
CA THR A 341 -3.32 19.90 3.10
C THR A 341 -2.91 21.09 2.26
N THR A 342 -3.51 21.21 1.09
CA THR A 342 -3.32 22.35 0.18
C THR A 342 -4.55 22.54 -0.70
N GLU A 343 -4.68 23.72 -1.31
CA GLU A 343 -5.68 23.95 -2.35
C GLU A 343 -5.31 23.14 -3.61
N VAL A 344 -6.32 22.58 -4.27
CA VAL A 344 -6.14 21.74 -5.48
C VAL A 344 -5.38 22.48 -6.60
N LYS A 345 -5.50 23.81 -6.70
CA LYS A 345 -4.72 24.61 -7.67
C LYS A 345 -3.20 24.48 -7.53
N ASN A 346 -2.70 24.07 -6.36
CA ASN A 346 -1.28 23.91 -6.05
C ASN A 346 -0.79 22.46 -6.32
N ILE A 347 -1.61 21.64 -6.95
CA ILE A 347 -1.32 20.22 -7.20
C ILE A 347 -1.21 19.98 -8.70
N TRP A 348 -0.19 19.25 -9.10
CA TRP A 348 -0.01 18.83 -10.50
C TRP A 348 0.59 17.45 -10.61
N LYS A 349 0.52 16.88 -11.78
CA LYS A 349 1.12 15.59 -12.08
C LYS A 349 2.34 15.76 -12.97
N ALA A 350 3.47 15.19 -12.54
CA ALA A 350 4.68 15.15 -13.37
C ALA A 350 4.47 14.28 -14.61
N ASN A 351 5.13 14.62 -15.72
CA ASN A 351 5.10 13.80 -16.93
C ASN A 351 5.62 12.39 -16.65
N GLY A 352 4.83 11.37 -16.98
CA GLY A 352 5.17 9.97 -16.75
C GLY A 352 5.00 9.48 -15.30
N ALA A 353 4.48 10.31 -14.39
CA ALA A 353 4.18 9.87 -13.03
C ALA A 353 3.11 8.76 -13.01
N LYS A 354 3.27 7.83 -12.09
CA LYS A 354 2.34 6.71 -11.88
C LYS A 354 0.97 7.21 -11.42
N PRO A 355 -0.11 6.42 -11.61
CA PRO A 355 -1.41 6.76 -11.03
C PRO A 355 -1.33 7.03 -9.54
N GLY A 356 -2.11 7.97 -9.03
CA GLY A 356 -2.12 8.39 -7.63
C GLY A 356 -0.94 9.25 -7.19
N MET A 357 0.12 9.36 -7.99
CA MET A 357 1.30 10.16 -7.66
C MET A 357 1.14 11.59 -8.15
N VAL A 358 1.13 12.54 -7.23
CA VAL A 358 1.03 13.98 -7.50
C VAL A 358 2.16 14.74 -6.83
N LEU A 359 2.46 15.92 -7.38
CA LEU A 359 3.35 16.91 -6.76
C LEU A 359 2.50 18.08 -6.27
N TYR A 360 2.88 18.66 -5.16
CA TYR A 360 2.16 19.81 -4.59
C TYR A 360 3.12 20.77 -3.90
N GLU A 361 2.72 22.03 -3.85
CA GLU A 361 3.43 23.12 -3.18
C GLU A 361 2.48 23.88 -2.27
N VAL A 362 3.00 24.83 -1.49
CA VAL A 362 2.20 25.73 -0.64
C VAL A 362 1.23 24.96 0.25
N TYR A 363 1.72 23.96 0.97
CA TYR A 363 0.92 23.11 1.83
C TYR A 363 1.10 23.44 3.31
N THR A 364 0.15 23.01 4.12
CA THR A 364 0.22 23.02 5.58
C THR A 364 0.12 21.59 6.10
N THR A 365 0.89 21.24 7.11
CA THR A 365 0.82 19.93 7.76
C THR A 365 0.01 20.00 9.04
N VAL A 366 -1.03 19.19 9.14
CA VAL A 366 -1.88 19.04 10.32
C VAL A 366 -1.58 17.71 10.97
N TYR A 367 -1.57 17.66 12.30
CA TYR A 367 -1.36 16.41 13.04
C TYR A 367 -2.68 15.91 13.62
N VAL A 368 -3.03 14.70 13.27
CA VAL A 368 -4.31 14.07 13.63
C VAL A 368 -4.06 12.81 14.47
N THR A 369 -4.87 12.64 15.51
CA THR A 369 -4.99 11.36 16.23
C THR A 369 -6.24 10.66 15.70
N PRO A 370 -6.11 9.45 15.12
CA PRO A 370 -7.28 8.68 14.68
C PRO A 370 -8.27 8.51 15.83
N ARG A 371 -9.56 8.68 15.56
CA ARG A 371 -10.61 8.29 16.50
C ARG A 371 -10.83 6.79 16.37
N GLU A 372 -10.99 6.08 17.52
CA GLU A 372 -11.33 4.66 17.57
C GLU A 372 -12.71 4.36 16.94
#